data_ee280e87b4e01bf2692d41d15aef4fe5
#
_entry.id   ee280e87b4e01bf2692d41d15aef4fe5
#
_cell.length_a   1.000
_cell.length_b   1.000
_cell.length_c   1.000
_cell.angle_alpha   90.00
_cell.angle_beta   90.00
_cell.angle_gamma   90.00
#
_symmetry.space_group_name_H-M   'P 1'
#
loop_
_entity.id
_entity.type
_entity.pdbx_description
1 polymer ?
#
loop_
_entity_poly.entity_id
_entity_poly.type
_entity_poly.pdbx_seq_one_letter_code
_entity_poly.pdbx_strand_id
1 'polypeptide(L)'
;MPSFMVYSGQDLGLGGGFGDPFNVYSNFSSAKAGTAPASSAPTLVTVSDDDANLNAEGVGSNQVLSSTIDMDGTVIGPAGSSVTVLATSTVTNTTTGETGFMYAIEITNVNGIPGNNVAIGYASTIEVNPLDSIIIGKWITSQTTVIYDSLVGSAACFAAGTRIACPDGWRNIESIEAGDFVITEAGSRPVLWRSMRQVNAIGVLSP
;
A
#
# COMPACT_ATOMS: atom_id res chain seq x y z
N MET A 1 -1.43 -5.98 -12.24
CA MET A 1 -0.49 -5.97 -11.11
C MET A 1 -1.06 -5.05 -10.06
N PRO A 2 -1.50 -5.59 -8.94
CA PRO A 2 -2.00 -4.76 -7.85
C PRO A 2 -0.87 -3.91 -7.25
N SER A 3 -1.26 -2.75 -6.70
CA SER A 3 -0.36 -1.84 -6.03
C SER A 3 -1.06 -1.28 -4.80
N PHE A 4 -0.31 -1.01 -3.74
CA PHE A 4 -0.85 -0.42 -2.50
C PHE A 4 0.23 0.40 -1.80
N MET A 5 -0.19 1.32 -0.95
CA MET A 5 0.73 2.14 -0.15
C MET A 5 1.20 1.37 1.08
N VAL A 6 2.49 1.47 1.36
CA VAL A 6 3.11 0.97 2.59
C VAL A 6 3.69 2.15 3.36
N TYR A 7 3.23 2.32 4.57
CA TYR A 7 3.69 3.31 5.54
C TYR A 7 4.80 2.71 6.38
N SER A 8 5.91 3.40 6.54
CA SER A 8 6.91 3.06 7.55
C SER A 8 6.42 3.39 8.97
N GLY A 9 7.10 2.90 9.99
CA GLY A 9 6.82 3.33 11.36
C GLY A 9 7.03 4.83 11.56
N GLN A 10 7.98 5.43 10.82
CA GLN A 10 8.21 6.88 10.83
C GLN A 10 7.06 7.63 10.17
N ASP A 11 6.53 7.15 9.05
CA ASP A 11 5.37 7.76 8.37
C ASP A 11 4.13 7.81 9.27
N LEU A 12 4.02 6.90 10.20
CA LEU A 12 2.90 6.83 11.15
C LEU A 12 3.20 7.48 12.51
N GLY A 13 4.40 8.03 12.70
CA GLY A 13 4.81 8.61 13.97
C GLY A 13 4.93 7.59 15.11
N LEU A 14 5.14 6.32 14.80
CA LEU A 14 5.25 5.23 15.79
C LEU A 14 6.67 5.05 16.32
N GLY A 15 7.64 5.74 15.74
CA GLY A 15 9.07 5.54 15.97
C GLY A 15 9.57 4.25 15.32
N GLY A 16 10.90 4.13 15.20
CA GLY A 16 11.55 3.00 14.51
C GLY A 16 11.89 3.33 13.06
N GLY A 17 13.08 2.87 12.62
CA GLY A 17 13.50 2.91 11.22
C GLY A 17 13.18 1.59 10.51
N PHE A 18 13.43 1.55 9.19
CA PHE A 18 13.43 0.30 8.43
C PHE A 18 14.45 -0.68 9.02
N GLY A 19 14.08 -1.95 9.07
CA GLY A 19 14.90 -3.02 9.67
C GLY A 19 14.49 -3.40 11.08
N ASP A 20 13.78 -2.51 11.80
CA ASP A 20 13.00 -2.83 12.99
C ASP A 20 11.76 -1.93 13.07
N PRO A 21 10.93 -1.85 11.99
CA PRO A 21 9.64 -1.18 12.07
C PRO A 21 8.77 -1.86 13.12
N PHE A 22 9.19 -3.05 13.45
CA PHE A 22 8.61 -3.90 14.44
C PHE A 22 9.75 -4.47 15.27
N ASN A 23 9.85 -4.07 16.46
CA ASN A 23 10.09 -5.06 17.47
C ASN A 23 8.79 -5.90 17.52
N VAL A 24 8.45 -6.48 16.36
CA VAL A 24 7.19 -7.09 16.02
C VAL A 24 6.80 -8.17 17.00
N TYR A 25 7.80 -8.93 17.42
CA TYR A 25 7.56 -10.04 18.34
C TYR A 25 7.39 -9.61 19.80
N SER A 26 7.83 -8.42 20.18
CA SER A 26 7.67 -7.92 21.57
C SER A 26 6.54 -6.94 21.77
N ASN A 27 5.94 -6.37 20.74
CA ASN A 27 4.97 -5.27 20.83
C ASN A 27 3.56 -5.56 20.31
N PHE A 28 3.24 -6.78 19.91
CA PHE A 28 1.87 -7.14 19.48
C PHE A 28 0.81 -7.12 20.60
N SER A 29 1.21 -6.93 21.85
CA SER A 29 0.30 -7.07 22.98
C SER A 29 -0.47 -5.80 23.35
N SER A 30 -0.07 -4.63 22.85
CA SER A 30 -0.69 -3.36 23.23
C SER A 30 -1.04 -2.49 22.02
N ALA A 31 -2.09 -1.69 22.15
CA ALA A 31 -2.42 -0.65 21.20
C ALA A 31 -1.28 0.39 21.10
N LYS A 32 -1.09 0.95 19.91
CA LYS A 32 -0.11 2.00 19.62
C LYS A 32 -0.83 3.25 19.16
N ALA A 33 -0.30 4.41 19.51
CA ALA A 33 -0.77 5.69 19.00
C ALA A 33 0.40 6.41 18.34
N GLY A 34 0.15 7.10 17.24
CA GLY A 34 1.11 7.91 16.51
C GLY A 34 0.46 9.11 15.86
N THR A 35 1.28 10.08 15.50
CA THR A 35 0.85 11.20 14.64
C THR A 35 1.80 11.22 13.45
N ALA A 36 1.25 11.06 12.26
CA ALA A 36 2.01 11.10 11.01
C ALA A 36 2.75 12.45 10.90
N PRO A 37 4.05 12.47 10.69
CA PRO A 37 4.78 13.73 10.54
C PRO A 37 4.37 14.45 9.25
N ALA A 38 4.62 15.75 9.17
CA ALA A 38 4.36 16.53 7.96
C ALA A 38 5.15 16.02 6.73
N SER A 39 6.24 15.30 6.97
CA SER A 39 7.08 14.66 5.95
C SER A 39 6.70 13.22 5.63
N SER A 40 5.57 12.72 6.17
CA SER A 40 5.09 11.36 5.85
C SER A 40 4.94 11.16 4.35
N ALA A 41 5.56 10.12 3.83
CA ALA A 41 5.61 9.82 2.41
C ALA A 41 5.58 8.29 2.19
N PRO A 42 4.40 7.65 2.30
CA PRO A 42 4.30 6.22 2.14
C PRO A 42 4.78 5.76 0.75
N THR A 43 5.33 4.57 0.69
CA THR A 43 5.90 4.00 -0.53
C THR A 43 4.86 3.18 -1.27
N LEU A 44 4.75 3.38 -2.59
CA LEU A 44 3.90 2.54 -3.44
C LEU A 44 4.61 1.20 -3.71
N VAL A 45 3.99 0.12 -3.30
CA VAL A 45 4.44 -1.26 -3.54
C VAL A 45 3.60 -1.87 -4.64
N THR A 46 4.24 -2.42 -5.66
CA THR A 46 3.59 -3.13 -6.77
C THR A 46 3.95 -4.60 -6.73
N VAL A 47 2.95 -5.45 -6.77
CA VAL A 47 3.09 -6.91 -6.66
C VAL A 47 2.66 -7.56 -7.97
N SER A 48 3.40 -8.57 -8.42
CA SER A 48 2.97 -9.53 -9.42
C SER A 48 2.29 -10.67 -8.70
N ASP A 49 1.04 -10.89 -8.99
CA ASP A 49 0.20 -11.90 -8.39
C ASP A 49 -0.77 -12.45 -9.44
N ASP A 50 -1.24 -13.67 -9.27
CA ASP A 50 -2.20 -14.33 -10.15
C ASP A 50 -3.63 -14.29 -9.62
N ASP A 51 -3.85 -13.71 -8.43
CA ASP A 51 -5.17 -13.49 -7.86
C ASP A 51 -5.38 -12.04 -7.32
N ALA A 52 -6.51 -11.79 -6.68
CA ALA A 52 -6.89 -10.48 -6.17
C ALA A 52 -6.51 -10.28 -4.69
N ASN A 53 -5.74 -11.18 -4.10
CA ASN A 53 -5.55 -11.24 -2.66
C ASN A 53 -4.08 -11.18 -2.27
N LEU A 54 -3.77 -10.34 -1.30
CA LEU A 54 -2.50 -10.39 -0.58
C LEU A 54 -2.62 -11.38 0.58
N ASN A 55 -1.89 -12.47 0.51
CA ASN A 55 -1.99 -13.60 1.42
C ASN A 55 -0.91 -13.60 2.51
N ALA A 56 -1.17 -14.29 3.62
CA ALA A 56 -0.17 -14.60 4.62
C ALA A 56 0.86 -15.62 4.11
N GLU A 57 2.01 -15.71 4.75
CA GLU A 57 3.05 -16.69 4.41
C GLU A 57 2.51 -18.12 4.39
N GLY A 58 2.84 -18.86 3.33
CA GLY A 58 2.42 -20.26 3.15
C GLY A 58 1.01 -20.47 2.61
N VAL A 59 0.27 -19.38 2.31
CA VAL A 59 -1.08 -19.44 1.72
C VAL A 59 -1.02 -18.78 0.35
N GLY A 60 -1.16 -19.54 -0.74
CA GLY A 60 -1.28 -19.02 -2.11
C GLY A 60 -0.12 -18.12 -2.54
N SER A 61 1.11 -18.61 -2.57
CA SER A 61 2.33 -17.81 -2.48
C SER A 61 2.98 -17.38 -3.80
N ASN A 62 2.21 -16.93 -4.79
CA ASN A 62 2.80 -16.42 -6.05
C ASN A 62 3.01 -14.90 -6.03
N GLN A 63 2.72 -14.25 -4.93
CA GLN A 63 2.80 -12.79 -4.78
C GLN A 63 4.24 -12.33 -4.58
N VAL A 64 4.79 -11.67 -5.57
CA VAL A 64 6.18 -11.20 -5.57
C VAL A 64 6.27 -9.73 -5.96
N LEU A 65 7.29 -9.04 -5.44
CA LEU A 65 7.58 -7.67 -5.83
C LEU A 65 7.83 -7.57 -7.34
N SER A 66 7.10 -6.69 -8.01
CA SER A 66 7.28 -6.40 -9.44
C SER A 66 8.55 -5.58 -9.71
N SER A 67 8.99 -4.80 -8.72
CA SER A 67 10.17 -3.96 -8.77
C SER A 67 10.86 -3.93 -7.42
N THR A 68 12.13 -3.59 -7.43
CA THR A 68 12.89 -3.32 -6.19
C THR A 68 12.22 -2.20 -5.41
N ILE A 69 12.03 -2.39 -4.12
CA ILE A 69 11.53 -1.35 -3.21
C ILE A 69 12.74 -0.62 -2.62
N ASP A 70 12.75 0.68 -2.80
CA ASP A 70 13.60 1.62 -2.09
C ASP A 70 12.72 2.46 -1.17
N MET A 71 13.06 2.51 0.09
CA MET A 71 12.38 3.32 1.09
C MET A 71 13.43 4.18 1.78
N ASP A 72 13.29 5.50 1.67
CA ASP A 72 14.22 6.50 2.22
C ASP A 72 15.70 6.29 1.80
N GLY A 73 15.93 5.87 0.55
CA GLY A 73 17.26 5.61 0.00
C GLY A 73 17.86 4.27 0.44
N THR A 74 17.06 3.41 1.06
CA THR A 74 17.49 2.05 1.45
C THR A 74 16.73 1.02 0.64
N VAL A 75 17.46 0.16 -0.08
CA VAL A 75 16.86 -0.99 -0.78
C VAL A 75 16.40 -2.02 0.26
N ILE A 76 15.08 -2.19 0.37
CA ILE A 76 14.46 -3.08 1.36
C ILE A 76 14.23 -4.46 0.77
N GLY A 77 13.83 -4.54 -0.51
CA GLY A 77 13.57 -5.81 -1.16
C GLY A 77 13.81 -5.74 -2.66
N PRO A 78 14.59 -6.68 -3.22
CA PRO A 78 14.76 -6.76 -4.66
C PRO A 78 13.48 -7.27 -5.35
N ALA A 79 13.33 -6.92 -6.63
CA ALA A 79 12.26 -7.48 -7.47
C ALA A 79 12.29 -9.02 -7.42
N GLY A 80 11.12 -9.65 -7.39
CA GLY A 80 10.95 -11.10 -7.27
C GLY A 80 10.94 -11.63 -5.83
N SER A 81 11.19 -10.80 -4.81
CA SER A 81 11.02 -11.21 -3.42
C SER A 81 9.54 -11.43 -3.10
N SER A 82 9.22 -12.48 -2.34
CA SER A 82 7.84 -12.74 -1.92
C SER A 82 7.36 -11.70 -0.91
N VAL A 83 6.11 -11.26 -1.06
CA VAL A 83 5.44 -10.29 -0.17
C VAL A 83 4.32 -11.00 0.57
N THR A 84 4.21 -10.82 1.86
CA THR A 84 3.18 -11.48 2.68
C THR A 84 2.60 -10.55 3.74
N VAL A 85 1.42 -10.89 4.23
CA VAL A 85 0.83 -10.27 5.42
C VAL A 85 1.29 -11.04 6.65
N LEU A 86 1.98 -10.35 7.55
CA LEU A 86 2.47 -10.93 8.80
C LEU A 86 1.43 -10.89 9.91
N ALA A 87 0.68 -9.80 10.00
CA ALA A 87 -0.30 -9.58 11.07
C ALA A 87 -1.33 -8.52 10.67
N THR A 88 -2.46 -8.53 11.34
CA THR A 88 -3.54 -7.55 11.18
C THR A 88 -3.89 -6.87 12.50
N SER A 89 -4.36 -5.63 12.41
CA SER A 89 -4.90 -4.86 13.52
C SER A 89 -6.02 -3.95 13.04
N THR A 90 -6.82 -3.43 13.96
CA THR A 90 -7.70 -2.30 13.68
C THR A 90 -6.89 -1.00 13.69
N VAL A 91 -7.32 -0.03 12.91
CA VAL A 91 -6.79 1.33 12.94
C VAL A 91 -7.93 2.33 13.01
N THR A 92 -7.75 3.38 13.80
CA THR A 92 -8.63 4.54 13.87
C THR A 92 -7.81 5.78 13.58
N ASN A 93 -8.19 6.53 12.55
CA ASN A 93 -7.68 7.88 12.33
C ASN A 93 -8.51 8.83 13.21
N THR A 94 -7.92 9.32 14.29
CA THR A 94 -8.63 10.17 15.26
C THR A 94 -8.82 11.60 14.78
N THR A 95 -8.11 12.00 13.72
CA THR A 95 -8.27 13.29 13.06
C THR A 95 -9.53 13.32 12.19
N THR A 96 -9.75 12.26 11.41
CA THR A 96 -10.90 12.16 10.49
C THR A 96 -12.09 11.41 11.10
N GLY A 97 -11.85 10.57 12.09
CA GLY A 97 -12.84 9.66 12.67
C GLY A 97 -12.99 8.34 11.90
N GLU A 98 -12.26 8.13 10.82
CA GLU A 98 -12.31 6.89 10.05
C GLU A 98 -11.73 5.72 10.84
N THR A 99 -12.32 4.54 10.62
CA THR A 99 -11.85 3.26 11.19
C THR A 99 -11.69 2.22 10.09
N GLY A 100 -10.68 1.37 10.25
CA GLY A 100 -10.40 0.31 9.29
C GLY A 100 -9.44 -0.72 9.83
N PHE A 101 -8.69 -1.33 8.93
CA PHE A 101 -7.69 -2.33 9.24
C PHE A 101 -6.30 -1.86 8.79
N MET A 102 -5.31 -2.32 9.53
CA MET A 102 -3.90 -2.14 9.22
C MET A 102 -3.21 -3.51 9.19
N TYR A 103 -2.38 -3.71 8.20
CA TYR A 103 -1.71 -4.97 7.93
C TYR A 103 -0.20 -4.75 7.97
N ALA A 104 0.49 -5.55 8.76
CA ALA A 104 1.93 -5.59 8.74
C ALA A 104 2.40 -6.35 7.50
N ILE A 105 3.24 -5.74 6.69
CA ILE A 105 3.73 -6.28 5.43
C ILE A 105 5.17 -6.75 5.61
N GLU A 106 5.46 -7.96 5.17
CA GLU A 106 6.76 -8.57 5.23
C GLU A 106 7.22 -9.01 3.84
N ILE A 107 8.51 -8.86 3.58
CA ILE A 107 9.19 -9.49 2.44
C ILE A 107 9.89 -10.72 2.98
N THR A 108 9.60 -11.86 2.39
CA THR A 108 10.18 -13.14 2.79
C THR A 108 11.29 -13.58 1.85
N ASN A 109 12.24 -14.33 2.38
CA ASN A 109 13.36 -14.89 1.63
C ASN A 109 14.16 -13.82 0.85
N VAL A 110 14.44 -12.69 1.49
CA VAL A 110 15.17 -11.58 0.89
C VAL A 110 16.52 -12.07 0.34
N ASN A 111 16.86 -11.66 -0.88
CA ASN A 111 18.03 -12.11 -1.62
C ASN A 111 18.08 -13.64 -1.87
N GLY A 112 16.95 -14.32 -1.89
CA GLY A 112 16.86 -15.76 -2.08
C GLY A 112 17.37 -16.59 -0.90
N ILE A 113 17.55 -15.97 0.27
CA ILE A 113 18.00 -16.65 1.49
C ILE A 113 16.76 -17.09 2.27
N PRO A 114 16.50 -18.40 2.41
CA PRO A 114 15.36 -18.91 3.17
C PRO A 114 15.38 -18.42 4.63
N GLY A 115 14.24 -17.92 5.10
CA GLY A 115 14.09 -17.39 6.45
C GLY A 115 14.69 -16.01 6.69
N ASN A 116 15.27 -15.37 5.68
CA ASN A 116 15.68 -13.97 5.76
C ASN A 116 14.47 -13.08 5.45
N ASN A 117 13.66 -12.83 6.46
CA ASN A 117 12.42 -12.07 6.35
C ASN A 117 12.61 -10.65 6.89
N VAL A 118 12.03 -9.67 6.20
CA VAL A 118 12.13 -8.26 6.57
C VAL A 118 10.73 -7.65 6.55
N ALA A 119 10.25 -7.17 7.69
CA ALA A 119 9.05 -6.37 7.75
C ALA A 119 9.33 -5.00 7.12
N ILE A 120 8.49 -4.59 6.17
CA ILE A 120 8.73 -3.36 5.41
C ILE A 120 7.84 -2.20 5.83
N GLY A 121 6.76 -2.46 6.55
CA GLY A 121 5.84 -1.42 7.00
C GLY A 121 4.41 -1.90 7.12
N TYR A 122 3.50 -0.97 6.94
CA TYR A 122 2.07 -1.15 7.18
C TYR A 122 1.25 -0.76 5.95
N ALA A 123 0.39 -1.64 5.46
CA ALA A 123 -0.67 -1.29 4.53
C ALA A 123 -1.97 -1.05 5.30
N SER A 124 -2.83 -0.16 4.81
CA SER A 124 -4.05 0.24 5.50
C SER A 124 -5.25 0.24 4.57
N THR A 125 -6.44 0.03 5.11
CA THR A 125 -7.70 0.22 4.40
C THR A 125 -8.26 1.64 4.52
N ILE A 126 -7.69 2.47 5.37
CA ILE A 126 -8.02 3.88 5.50
C ILE A 126 -6.80 4.74 5.20
N GLU A 127 -7.03 5.93 4.68
CA GLU A 127 -5.97 6.87 4.39
C GLU A 127 -5.38 7.48 5.67
N VAL A 128 -4.06 7.61 5.72
CA VAL A 128 -3.35 8.34 6.77
C VAL A 128 -2.53 9.43 6.10
N ASN A 129 -2.98 10.65 6.25
CA ASN A 129 -2.34 11.82 5.69
C ASN A 129 -1.31 12.41 6.67
N PRO A 130 -0.36 13.24 6.18
CA PRO A 130 0.49 14.03 7.06
C PRO A 130 -0.32 14.78 8.13
N LEU A 131 0.16 14.75 9.37
CA LEU A 131 -0.44 15.32 10.58
C LEU A 131 -1.68 14.61 11.12
N ASP A 132 -2.13 13.52 10.49
CA ASP A 132 -3.17 12.69 11.08
C ASP A 132 -2.68 11.96 12.33
N SER A 133 -3.53 11.89 13.32
CA SER A 133 -3.31 11.10 14.53
C SER A 133 -4.06 9.78 14.42
N ILE A 134 -3.38 8.67 14.71
CA ILE A 134 -3.93 7.32 14.60
C ILE A 134 -3.79 6.54 15.89
N ILE A 135 -4.69 5.61 16.09
CA ILE A 135 -4.60 4.56 17.11
C ILE A 135 -4.67 3.20 16.39
N ILE A 136 -3.64 2.40 16.59
CA ILE A 136 -3.58 1.02 16.09
C ILE A 136 -3.90 0.12 17.28
N GLY A 137 -4.84 -0.80 17.09
CA GLY A 137 -5.25 -1.75 18.09
C GLY A 137 -4.21 -2.84 18.40
N LYS A 138 -4.64 -3.86 19.09
CA LYS A 138 -3.82 -5.04 19.33
C LYS A 138 -3.63 -5.80 18.01
N TRP A 139 -2.40 -6.20 17.72
CA TRP A 139 -2.08 -7.01 16.54
C TRP A 139 -2.49 -8.47 16.74
N ILE A 140 -2.96 -9.08 15.69
CA ILE A 140 -3.33 -10.49 15.62
C ILE A 140 -2.48 -11.12 14.50
N THR A 141 -1.64 -12.06 14.88
CA THR A 141 -0.94 -12.92 13.94
C THR A 141 -1.89 -14.04 13.54
N SER A 142 -2.47 -13.96 12.37
CA SER A 142 -3.32 -15.00 11.81
C SER A 142 -3.03 -15.12 10.32
N GLN A 143 -3.36 -16.26 9.75
CA GLN A 143 -3.36 -16.40 8.30
C GLN A 143 -4.48 -15.50 7.73
N THR A 144 -4.12 -14.26 7.42
CA THR A 144 -5.05 -13.25 6.93
C THR A 144 -4.87 -13.10 5.43
N THR A 145 -5.97 -13.14 4.71
CA THR A 145 -6.05 -12.78 3.29
C THR A 145 -6.67 -11.40 3.18
N VAL A 146 -6.07 -10.54 2.39
CA VAL A 146 -6.49 -9.15 2.18
C VAL A 146 -6.74 -8.93 0.70
N ILE A 147 -7.92 -8.42 0.36
CA ILE A 147 -8.22 -8.02 -1.03
C ILE A 147 -7.41 -6.76 -1.34
N TYR A 148 -6.61 -6.78 -2.41
CA TYR A 148 -5.79 -5.63 -2.81
C TYR A 148 -6.60 -4.34 -2.95
N ASP A 149 -7.80 -4.42 -3.56
CA ASP A 149 -8.67 -3.26 -3.79
C ASP A 149 -9.19 -2.61 -2.49
N SER A 150 -9.05 -3.28 -1.34
CA SER A 150 -9.39 -2.70 -0.05
C SER A 150 -8.26 -1.85 0.55
N LEU A 151 -7.06 -1.94 0.02
CA LEU A 151 -5.89 -1.22 0.53
C LEU A 151 -5.79 0.17 -0.08
N VAL A 152 -5.37 1.14 0.73
CA VAL A 152 -5.07 2.50 0.25
C VAL A 152 -3.98 2.46 -0.82
N GLY A 153 -4.18 3.22 -1.89
CA GLY A 153 -3.27 3.27 -3.02
C GLY A 153 -3.39 2.08 -3.98
N SER A 154 -4.37 1.18 -3.76
CA SER A 154 -4.78 0.26 -4.82
C SER A 154 -5.31 1.10 -5.98
N ALA A 155 -4.43 1.40 -6.92
CA ALA A 155 -4.80 2.20 -8.07
C ALA A 155 -5.74 1.37 -8.93
N ALA A 156 -7.00 1.76 -9.03
CA ALA A 156 -7.81 1.42 -10.17
C ALA A 156 -7.06 1.94 -11.40
N CYS A 157 -6.37 1.04 -12.13
CA CYS A 157 -5.73 1.40 -13.37
C CYS A 157 -6.82 1.70 -14.39
N PHE A 158 -6.94 2.95 -14.79
CA PHE A 158 -7.82 3.33 -15.89
C PHE A 158 -7.14 3.01 -17.22
N ALA A 159 -7.86 2.37 -18.12
CA ALA A 159 -7.39 2.19 -19.49
C ALA A 159 -7.38 3.52 -20.24
N ALA A 160 -6.48 3.65 -21.24
CA ALA A 160 -6.52 4.79 -22.13
C ALA A 160 -7.92 4.95 -22.77
N GLY A 161 -8.39 6.19 -22.89
CA GLY A 161 -9.73 6.51 -23.35
C GLY A 161 -10.81 6.51 -22.23
N THR A 162 -10.49 6.09 -21.01
CA THR A 162 -11.44 6.23 -19.89
C THR A 162 -11.75 7.69 -19.66
N ARG A 163 -13.06 8.02 -19.60
CA ARG A 163 -13.51 9.39 -19.38
C ARG A 163 -13.67 9.68 -17.90
N ILE A 164 -13.05 10.75 -17.46
CA ILE A 164 -13.08 11.25 -16.08
C ILE A 164 -13.86 12.55 -16.05
N ALA A 165 -14.77 12.67 -15.08
CA ALA A 165 -15.53 13.89 -14.87
C ALA A 165 -14.62 14.99 -14.28
N CYS A 166 -14.57 16.14 -14.93
CA CYS A 166 -13.85 17.33 -14.48
C CYS A 166 -14.82 18.49 -14.35
N PRO A 167 -14.49 19.58 -13.64
CA PRO A 167 -15.36 20.74 -13.51
C PRO A 167 -15.76 21.39 -14.84
N ASP A 168 -14.93 21.27 -15.86
CA ASP A 168 -15.11 21.77 -17.21
C ASP A 168 -15.72 20.75 -18.19
N GLY A 169 -16.08 19.55 -17.70
CA GLY A 169 -16.67 18.47 -18.50
C GLY A 169 -15.86 17.18 -18.43
N TRP A 170 -16.21 16.24 -19.32
CA TRP A 170 -15.56 14.93 -19.38
C TRP A 170 -14.25 15.00 -20.18
N ARG A 171 -13.16 14.55 -19.57
CA ARG A 171 -11.85 14.46 -20.20
C ARG A 171 -11.34 13.01 -20.23
N ASN A 172 -10.56 12.67 -21.23
CA ASN A 172 -9.89 11.37 -21.24
C ASN A 172 -8.77 11.32 -20.20
N ILE A 173 -8.63 10.19 -19.50
CA ILE A 173 -7.66 10.01 -18.41
C ILE A 173 -6.24 10.37 -18.83
N GLU A 174 -5.85 10.06 -20.06
CA GLU A 174 -4.53 10.37 -20.59
C GLU A 174 -4.26 11.87 -20.77
N SER A 175 -5.30 12.70 -20.77
CA SER A 175 -5.19 14.17 -20.88
C SER A 175 -5.20 14.89 -19.54
N ILE A 176 -5.38 14.16 -18.44
CA ILE A 176 -5.42 14.72 -17.09
C ILE A 176 -3.99 14.78 -16.54
N GLU A 177 -3.62 15.90 -15.93
CA GLU A 177 -2.30 16.12 -15.37
C GLU A 177 -2.37 16.42 -13.86
N ALA A 178 -1.24 16.29 -13.17
CA ALA A 178 -1.14 16.71 -11.77
C ALA A 178 -1.47 18.21 -11.66
N GLY A 179 -2.35 18.55 -10.73
CA GLY A 179 -2.90 19.90 -10.56
C GLY A 179 -4.25 20.12 -11.25
N ASP A 180 -4.67 19.30 -12.20
CA ASP A 180 -6.03 19.33 -12.75
C ASP A 180 -7.04 18.93 -11.68
N PHE A 181 -8.27 19.40 -11.84
CA PHE A 181 -9.36 19.04 -10.92
C PHE A 181 -10.27 17.97 -11.52
N VAL A 182 -10.62 16.98 -10.72
CA VAL A 182 -11.57 15.90 -11.05
C VAL A 182 -12.74 15.91 -10.08
N ILE A 183 -13.89 15.44 -10.54
CA ILE A 183 -15.09 15.31 -9.70
C ILE A 183 -15.06 13.94 -9.05
N THR A 184 -15.12 13.93 -7.73
CA THR A 184 -15.19 12.74 -6.88
C THR A 184 -16.48 12.75 -6.07
N GLU A 185 -16.78 11.68 -5.36
CA GLU A 185 -17.91 11.63 -4.41
C GLU A 185 -17.79 12.71 -3.32
N ALA A 186 -16.58 13.08 -2.94
CA ALA A 186 -16.30 14.17 -2.00
C ALA A 186 -16.21 15.56 -2.65
N GLY A 187 -16.69 15.70 -3.88
CA GLY A 187 -16.66 16.95 -4.67
C GLY A 187 -15.42 17.08 -5.55
N SER A 188 -15.15 18.31 -6.01
CA SER A 188 -14.00 18.58 -6.87
C SER A 188 -12.70 18.51 -6.09
N ARG A 189 -11.73 17.71 -6.58
CA ARG A 189 -10.43 17.49 -5.95
C ARG A 189 -9.29 17.64 -6.95
N PRO A 190 -8.15 18.20 -6.54
CA PRO A 190 -6.98 18.26 -7.41
C PRO A 190 -6.36 16.87 -7.57
N VAL A 191 -5.88 16.59 -8.77
CA VAL A 191 -5.03 15.44 -9.04
C VAL A 191 -3.65 15.72 -8.45
N LEU A 192 -3.29 15.00 -7.41
CA LEU A 192 -2.02 15.20 -6.72
C LEU A 192 -0.86 14.56 -7.46
N TRP A 193 -1.12 13.47 -8.16
CA TRP A 193 -0.12 12.67 -8.84
C TRP A 193 -0.74 11.87 -9.98
N ARG A 194 0.01 11.58 -11.02
CA ARG A 194 -0.35 10.62 -12.07
C ARG A 194 0.84 9.78 -12.46
N SER A 195 0.60 8.54 -12.82
CA SER A 195 1.56 7.68 -13.51
C SER A 195 0.93 7.14 -14.79
N MET A 196 1.74 6.92 -15.80
CA MET A 196 1.33 6.27 -17.04
C MET A 196 2.28 5.13 -17.34
N ARG A 197 1.74 3.95 -17.58
CA ARG A 197 2.49 2.77 -18.00
C ARG A 197 1.95 2.27 -19.33
N GLN A 198 2.81 2.09 -20.29
CA GLN A 198 2.45 1.40 -21.53
C GLN A 198 2.54 -0.10 -21.28
N VAL A 199 1.41 -0.79 -21.34
CA VAL A 199 1.34 -2.26 -21.26
C VAL A 199 1.19 -2.79 -22.67
N ASN A 200 2.19 -3.51 -23.16
CA ASN A 200 2.04 -4.28 -24.38
C ASN A 200 1.21 -5.52 -24.04
N ALA A 201 -0.05 -5.53 -24.39
CA ALA A 201 -0.88 -6.71 -24.31
C ALA A 201 -0.39 -7.73 -25.34
N ILE A 202 0.54 -8.59 -24.95
CA ILE A 202 0.84 -9.82 -25.66
C ILE A 202 -0.14 -10.86 -25.15
N GLY A 203 -1.32 -10.89 -25.71
CA GLY A 203 -2.35 -11.85 -25.37
C GLY A 203 -3.37 -11.90 -26.49
N VAL A 204 -3.37 -13.00 -27.19
CA VAL A 204 -4.28 -13.34 -28.25
C VAL A 204 -5.71 -13.26 -27.75
N LEU A 205 -6.45 -12.24 -28.16
CA LEU A 205 -7.88 -12.35 -28.29
C LEU A 205 -8.12 -13.07 -29.61
N SER A 206 -8.28 -14.39 -29.57
CA SER A 206 -8.94 -15.12 -30.64
C SER A 206 -10.44 -14.94 -30.50
N PRO A 207 -11.16 -14.68 -31.60
CA PRO A 207 -12.61 -14.57 -31.62
C PRO A 207 -13.30 -15.88 -31.31
#